data_892f2f6619066db92c8914cd0b5b5443
#
_entry.id   892f2f6619066db92c8914cd0b5b5443
#
_cell.length_a   1.000
_cell.length_b   1.000
_cell.length_c   1.000
_cell.angle_alpha   90.00
_cell.angle_beta   90.00
_cell.angle_gamma   90.00
#
_symmetry.space_group_name_H-M   'P 1'
#
loop_
_entity.id
_entity.type
_entity.pdbx_description
1 polymer ?
#
loop_
_entity_poly.entity_id
_entity_poly.type
_entity_poly.pdbx_seq_one_letter_code
_entity_poly.pdbx_strand_id
1 'polypeptide(L)' 'MKKILRLEQREARLMVDAAIAKSKEIGVLETVCVVDEGGYPIVMERMDGARITGAQIAWNKAFTAAGHKRSTHLFTTAPN' A
#
# COMPACT_ATOMS: atom_id res chain seq x y z
N MET A 1 -10.10 4.31 -27.74
CA MET A 1 -9.64 5.13 -26.63
C MET A 1 -9.34 4.26 -25.41
N LYS A 2 -8.14 4.37 -24.89
CA LYS A 2 -7.81 3.61 -23.69
C LYS A 2 -8.51 4.20 -22.47
N LYS A 3 -9.22 3.35 -21.77
CA LYS A 3 -9.83 3.72 -20.51
C LYS A 3 -8.77 3.59 -19.41
N ILE A 4 -8.44 4.70 -18.77
CA ILE A 4 -7.50 4.68 -17.64
C ILE A 4 -8.31 4.42 -16.38
N LEU A 5 -8.03 3.28 -15.73
CA LEU A 5 -8.63 2.97 -14.45
C LEU A 5 -7.78 3.61 -13.36
N ARG A 6 -8.40 4.47 -12.58
CA ARG A 6 -7.75 5.08 -11.43
C ARG A 6 -8.30 4.47 -10.16
N LEU A 7 -7.38 4.16 -9.24
CA LEU A 7 -7.76 3.64 -7.94
C LEU A 7 -8.34 4.77 -7.10
N GLU A 8 -9.54 4.56 -6.61
CA GLU A 8 -10.20 5.51 -5.73
C GLU A 8 -9.88 5.21 -4.26
N GLN A 9 -10.05 6.21 -3.40
CA GLN A 9 -9.77 6.08 -1.98
C GLN A 9 -10.54 4.92 -1.34
N ARG A 10 -11.80 4.73 -1.74
CA ARG A 10 -12.63 3.65 -1.20
C ARG A 10 -12.02 2.28 -1.50
N GLU A 11 -11.54 2.10 -2.72
CA GLU A 11 -10.92 0.84 -3.13
C GLU A 11 -9.59 0.63 -2.43
N ALA A 12 -8.80 1.71 -2.30
CA ALA A 12 -7.55 1.66 -1.56
C ALA A 12 -7.80 1.29 -0.10
N ARG A 13 -8.86 1.83 0.50
CA ARG A 13 -9.25 1.50 1.87
C ARG A 13 -9.54 0.02 2.02
N LEU A 14 -10.29 -0.56 1.07
CA LEU A 14 -10.59 -1.98 1.10
C LEU A 14 -9.34 -2.84 0.99
N MET A 15 -8.40 -2.44 0.14
CA MET A 15 -7.13 -3.15 -0.01
C MET A 15 -6.32 -3.14 1.29
N VAL A 16 -6.26 -1.99 1.94
CA VAL A 16 -5.54 -1.85 3.21
C VAL A 16 -6.21 -2.68 4.29
N ASP A 17 -7.52 -2.62 4.38
CA ASP A 17 -8.27 -3.40 5.39
C ASP A 17 -8.04 -4.90 5.22
N ALA A 18 -8.04 -5.39 3.98
CA ALA A 18 -7.78 -6.79 3.69
C ALA A 18 -6.35 -7.19 4.08
N ALA A 19 -5.37 -6.35 3.77
CA ALA A 19 -3.98 -6.61 4.11
C ALA A 19 -3.77 -6.64 5.62
N ILE A 20 -4.38 -5.72 6.35
CA ILE A 20 -4.27 -5.66 7.80
C ILE A 20 -4.97 -6.85 8.45
N ALA A 21 -6.13 -7.24 7.94
CA ALA A 21 -6.82 -8.42 8.45
C ALA A 21 -5.97 -9.68 8.29
N LYS A 22 -5.30 -9.82 7.13
CA LYS A 22 -4.40 -10.94 6.89
C LYS A 22 -3.19 -10.90 7.82
N SER A 23 -2.63 -9.71 8.05
CA SER A 23 -1.50 -9.54 8.96
C SER A 23 -1.85 -9.96 10.38
N LYS A 24 -3.03 -9.59 10.84
CA LYS A 24 -3.50 -10.00 12.17
C LYS A 24 -3.68 -11.50 12.25
N GLU A 25 -4.21 -12.11 11.19
CA GLU A 25 -4.41 -13.55 11.12
C GLU A 25 -3.10 -14.32 11.27
N ILE A 26 -2.04 -13.86 10.61
CA ILE A 26 -0.74 -14.54 10.64
C ILE A 26 0.19 -14.01 11.72
N GLY A 27 -0.25 -13.04 12.52
CA GLY A 27 0.54 -12.52 13.63
C GLY A 27 1.69 -11.63 13.25
N VAL A 28 1.56 -10.88 12.15
CA VAL A 28 2.60 -9.97 11.65
C VAL A 28 2.15 -8.52 11.85
N LEU A 29 3.07 -7.68 12.33
CA LEU A 29 2.84 -6.23 12.42
C LEU A 29 3.48 -5.57 11.19
N GLU A 30 2.72 -4.73 10.49
CA GLU A 30 3.24 -4.09 9.29
C GLU A 30 2.60 -2.73 9.02
N THR A 31 3.21 -2.01 8.10
CA THR A 31 2.65 -0.79 7.52
C THR A 31 2.25 -1.10 6.08
N VAL A 32 1.06 -0.67 5.69
CA VAL A 32 0.51 -0.90 4.36
C VAL A 32 0.38 0.45 3.66
N CYS A 33 0.88 0.54 2.43
CA CYS A 33 0.79 1.74 1.62
C CYS A 33 0.22 1.40 0.26
N VAL A 34 -0.85 2.13 -0.13
CA VAL A 34 -1.45 2.02 -1.46
C VAL A 34 -1.21 3.34 -2.18
N VAL A 35 -0.65 3.26 -3.37
CA VAL A 35 -0.31 4.44 -4.17
C VAL A 35 -1.05 4.42 -5.50
N ASP A 36 -1.17 5.61 -6.11
CA ASP A 36 -1.72 5.75 -7.45
C ASP A 36 -0.64 5.48 -8.52
N GLU A 37 -0.99 5.67 -9.77
CA GLU A 37 -0.08 5.41 -10.90
C GLU A 37 1.14 6.33 -10.91
N GLY A 38 1.07 7.46 -10.22
CA GLY A 38 2.20 8.39 -10.09
C GLY A 38 3.09 8.08 -8.90
N GLY A 39 2.73 7.08 -8.11
CA GLY A 39 3.48 6.73 -6.91
C GLY A 39 3.09 7.51 -5.67
N TYR A 40 2.03 8.31 -5.74
CA TYR A 40 1.58 9.09 -4.59
C TYR A 40 0.66 8.28 -3.69
N PRO A 41 0.82 8.38 -2.36
CA PRO A 41 0.01 7.57 -1.45
C PRO A 41 -1.45 8.00 -1.48
N ILE A 42 -2.33 7.01 -1.58
CA ILE A 42 -3.77 7.20 -1.41
C ILE A 42 -4.15 6.89 0.02
N VAL A 43 -3.67 5.74 0.52
CA VAL A 43 -3.86 5.32 1.91
C VAL A 43 -2.56 4.73 2.41
N MET A 44 -2.15 5.15 3.61
CA MET A 44 -1.06 4.52 4.32
C MET A 44 -1.52 4.29 5.75
N GLU A 45 -1.35 3.07 6.23
CA GLU A 45 -1.76 2.73 7.58
C GLU A 45 -0.70 1.87 8.25
N ARG A 46 -0.31 2.31 9.44
CA ARG A 46 0.64 1.58 10.27
C ARG A 46 -0.12 0.89 11.39
N MET A 47 0.03 -0.43 11.49
CA MET A 47 -0.56 -1.18 12.59
C MET A 47 0.11 -0.76 13.90
N ASP A 48 -0.66 -0.83 15.00
CA ASP A 48 -0.11 -0.55 16.32
C ASP A 48 1.04 -1.53 16.60
N GLY A 49 2.16 -0.99 17.06
CA GLY A 49 3.35 -1.78 17.33
C GLY A 49 4.29 -1.97 16.14
N ALA A 50 3.86 -1.61 14.94
CA ALA A 50 4.74 -1.66 13.77
C ALA A 50 5.82 -0.58 13.85
N ARG A 51 6.98 -0.85 13.27
CA ARG A 51 8.11 0.08 13.31
C ARG A 51 7.81 1.35 12.53
N ILE A 52 8.24 2.49 13.05
CA ILE A 52 8.07 3.79 12.38
C ILE A 52 8.72 3.78 11.00
N THR A 53 9.91 3.20 10.88
CA THR A 53 10.63 3.13 9.61
C THR A 53 9.89 2.31 8.56
N GLY A 54 8.97 1.43 8.97
CA GLY A 54 8.17 0.63 8.04
C GLY A 54 7.31 1.47 7.11
N ALA A 55 6.82 2.62 7.57
CA ALA A 55 5.98 3.50 6.75
C ALA A 55 6.77 4.02 5.54
N GLN A 56 8.00 4.49 5.74
CA GLN A 56 8.83 4.99 4.66
C GLN A 56 9.26 3.89 3.72
N ILE A 57 9.58 2.71 4.24
CA ILE A 57 9.96 1.57 3.42
C ILE A 57 8.77 1.16 2.53
N ALA A 58 7.57 1.09 3.09
CA ALA A 58 6.38 0.72 2.34
C ALA A 58 6.13 1.72 1.20
N TRP A 59 6.23 3.02 1.48
CA TRP A 59 6.03 4.05 0.46
C TRP A 59 7.11 3.97 -0.62
N ASN A 60 8.36 3.83 -0.22
CA ASN A 60 9.47 3.75 -1.17
C ASN A 60 9.32 2.56 -2.12
N LYS A 61 8.92 1.41 -1.60
CA LYS A 61 8.66 0.23 -2.43
C LYS A 61 7.52 0.47 -3.41
N ALA A 62 6.43 1.04 -2.94
CA ALA A 62 5.26 1.32 -3.77
C ALA A 62 5.61 2.36 -4.84
N PHE A 63 6.32 3.40 -4.47
CA PHE A 63 6.76 4.46 -5.40
C PHE A 63 7.65 3.88 -6.49
N THR A 64 8.62 3.07 -6.12
CA THR A 64 9.53 2.44 -7.08
C THR A 64 8.79 1.53 -8.04
N ALA A 65 7.87 0.72 -7.53
CA ALA A 65 7.08 -0.17 -8.37
C ALA A 65 6.21 0.61 -9.35
N ALA A 66 5.60 1.71 -8.91
CA ALA A 66 4.81 2.58 -9.79
C ALA A 66 5.67 3.19 -10.88
N GLY A 67 6.92 3.59 -10.54
CA GLY A 67 7.86 4.14 -11.51
C GLY A 67 8.26 3.17 -12.59
N HIS A 68 8.14 1.87 -12.34
CA HIS A 68 8.39 0.84 -13.34
C HIS A 68 7.16 0.54 -14.20
N LYS A 69 6.06 1.21 -13.97
CA LYS A 69 4.82 1.11 -14.75
C LYS A 69 4.25 -0.30 -14.85
N ARG A 70 4.43 -1.08 -13.79
CA ARG A 70 3.97 -2.48 -13.78
C ARG A 70 2.49 -2.62 -13.49
N SER A 71 1.92 -1.62 -12.79
CA SER A 71 0.52 -1.63 -12.40
C SER A 71 0.10 -0.23 -12.02
N THR A 72 -1.19 0.08 -12.21
CA THR A 72 -1.77 1.33 -11.71
C THR A 72 -2.37 1.16 -10.32
N HIS A 73 -2.43 -0.07 -9.82
CA HIS A 73 -3.04 -0.39 -8.53
C HIS A 73 -2.03 -1.12 -7.66
N LEU A 74 -0.99 -0.39 -7.26
CA LEU A 74 0.08 -0.97 -6.48
C LEU A 74 -0.16 -0.74 -5.00
N PHE A 75 0.06 -1.79 -4.22
CA PHE A 75 0.23 -1.63 -2.80
C PHE A 75 1.40 -2.48 -2.34
N THR A 76 1.98 -2.10 -1.22
CA THR A 76 3.07 -2.85 -0.62
C THR A 76 3.00 -2.78 0.88
N THR A 77 3.65 -3.73 1.53
CA THR A 77 3.74 -3.79 2.98
C THR A 77 5.19 -3.80 3.41
N ALA A 78 5.43 -3.35 4.62
CA ALA A 78 6.75 -3.43 5.25
C ALA A 78 6.58 -4.12 6.59
N PRO A 79 6.82 -5.44 6.67
CA PRO A 79 6.73 -6.17 7.92
C PRO A 79 7.86 -5.76 8.86
N ASN A 80 7.58 -5.88 10.15
CA ASN A 80 8.59 -5.64 11.16
C ASN A 80 9.67 -6.71 11.15
#